data_879a4670a3387621d4fcd1a13f496e67
#
_entry.id   879a4670a3387621d4fcd1a13f496e67
#
_cell.length_a   1.000
_cell.length_b   1.000
_cell.length_c   1.000
_cell.angle_alpha   90.00
_cell.angle_beta   90.00
_cell.angle_gamma   90.00
#
_symmetry.space_group_name_H-M   'P 1'
#
loop_
_entity.id
_entity.type
_entity.pdbx_description
1 polymer ?
#
loop_
_entity_poly.entity_id
_entity_poly.type
_entity_poly.pdbx_seq_one_letter_code
_entity_poly.pdbx_strand_id
1 'polypeptide(L)'
;MTKQHPTDDIKIREVKELLPPIAHLYELPISDEAAGLVHRTRHEIADLVHGKDNRLLVIIGPCSIHDTKAALEYAERLLVLRKKYEKELLIVMRVYFEKPRTTVGWKGLINDPHLDGTFDINYGLRQARSLLLTLNNMGMPASTEFLDMITPQYYADLISWGAIGARTTESQVHRELASGLSCPVGFKNGTDGNLKIAIDAIGAASHPHHFLSVTKAGHSAIVHTGGNPDCHVILRGGKEPNYSTEHVKSAAEQLIKAGLSPKLMVDCSHANSRKDYRRQMEVAQDVAAQLENGEDNIMGVMVESHLVEGRQDKPEVYGQSITDACIGWDTTEEMLALLAAANRKRVAP
;
A
#
# COMPACT_ATOMS: atom_id res chain seq x y z
N MET A 1 -33.99 -28.95 -17.66
CA MET A 1 -33.22 -30.07 -18.25
C MET A 1 -32.10 -30.42 -17.27
N THR A 2 -32.20 -31.55 -16.58
CA THR A 2 -31.11 -32.05 -15.71
C THR A 2 -30.00 -32.57 -16.60
N LYS A 3 -28.86 -31.93 -16.62
CA LYS A 3 -27.68 -32.43 -17.34
C LYS A 3 -27.27 -33.77 -16.73
N GLN A 4 -27.16 -34.81 -17.55
CA GLN A 4 -26.77 -36.16 -17.14
C GLN A 4 -25.35 -36.19 -16.50
N HIS A 5 -24.54 -35.21 -16.86
CA HIS A 5 -23.17 -34.98 -16.28
C HIS A 5 -23.04 -33.48 -15.99
N PRO A 6 -23.03 -33.06 -14.70
CA PRO A 6 -22.78 -31.67 -14.33
C PRO A 6 -21.33 -31.28 -14.69
N THR A 7 -21.16 -30.16 -15.38
CA THR A 7 -19.84 -29.69 -15.83
C THR A 7 -19.47 -28.31 -15.29
N ASP A 8 -20.38 -27.69 -14.51
CA ASP A 8 -20.24 -26.35 -13.98
C ASP A 8 -20.62 -26.32 -12.49
N ASP A 9 -19.97 -25.48 -11.72
CA ASP A 9 -20.19 -25.25 -10.27
C ASP A 9 -20.02 -26.51 -9.38
N ILE A 10 -19.48 -27.59 -9.87
CA ILE A 10 -19.38 -28.88 -9.14
C ILE A 10 -18.51 -28.82 -7.89
N LYS A 11 -17.66 -27.81 -7.74
CA LYS A 11 -16.80 -27.57 -6.57
C LYS A 11 -17.24 -26.35 -5.75
N ILE A 12 -18.23 -25.60 -6.21
CA ILE A 12 -18.79 -24.47 -5.47
C ILE A 12 -19.84 -25.03 -4.50
N ARG A 13 -19.67 -24.75 -3.21
CA ARG A 13 -20.59 -25.21 -2.17
C ARG A 13 -21.69 -24.22 -1.86
N GLU A 14 -21.38 -22.93 -1.95
CA GLU A 14 -22.31 -21.86 -1.63
C GLU A 14 -21.92 -20.58 -2.39
N VAL A 15 -22.90 -19.81 -2.81
CA VAL A 15 -22.76 -18.45 -3.32
C VAL A 15 -23.60 -17.55 -2.44
N LYS A 16 -22.98 -16.55 -1.81
CA LYS A 16 -23.65 -15.50 -1.02
C LYS A 16 -23.62 -14.19 -1.78
N GLU A 17 -24.67 -13.40 -1.62
CA GLU A 17 -24.75 -12.08 -2.22
C GLU A 17 -23.79 -11.11 -1.53
N LEU A 18 -22.98 -10.41 -2.33
CA LEU A 18 -22.17 -9.30 -1.89
C LEU A 18 -23.00 -8.02 -2.05
N LEU A 19 -23.15 -7.23 -0.99
CA LEU A 19 -23.79 -5.93 -1.09
C LEU A 19 -23.05 -5.07 -2.12
N PRO A 20 -23.75 -4.37 -3.02
CA PRO A 20 -23.08 -3.58 -4.06
C PRO A 20 -22.33 -2.40 -3.47
N PRO A 21 -21.24 -1.94 -4.11
CA PRO A 21 -20.45 -0.79 -3.64
C PRO A 21 -21.29 0.43 -3.30
N ILE A 22 -22.33 0.70 -4.10
CA ILE A 22 -23.21 1.87 -3.91
C ILE A 22 -23.91 1.86 -2.55
N ALA A 23 -24.23 0.69 -1.97
CA ALA A 23 -24.86 0.60 -0.65
C ALA A 23 -23.91 1.13 0.44
N HIS A 24 -22.63 0.74 0.39
CA HIS A 24 -21.62 1.23 1.31
C HIS A 24 -21.31 2.72 1.12
N LEU A 25 -21.32 3.20 -0.13
CA LEU A 25 -21.11 4.62 -0.44
C LEU A 25 -22.26 5.50 0.09
N TYR A 26 -23.49 5.02 0.07
CA TYR A 26 -24.65 5.73 0.65
C TYR A 26 -24.63 5.69 2.18
N GLU A 27 -24.27 4.56 2.78
CA GLU A 27 -24.19 4.42 4.24
C GLU A 27 -23.04 5.23 4.85
N LEU A 28 -21.89 5.24 4.18
CA LEU A 28 -20.65 5.87 4.60
C LEU A 28 -20.12 6.80 3.50
N PRO A 29 -20.82 7.93 3.23
CA PRO A 29 -20.40 8.86 2.18
C PRO A 29 -19.09 9.55 2.55
N ILE A 30 -18.27 9.83 1.54
CA ILE A 30 -17.07 10.64 1.74
C ILE A 30 -17.47 12.08 2.08
N SER A 31 -16.83 12.67 3.09
CA SER A 31 -17.00 14.09 3.43
C SER A 31 -16.15 14.99 2.50
N ASP A 32 -16.48 16.28 2.45
CA ASP A 32 -15.70 17.25 1.68
C ASP A 32 -14.27 17.38 2.20
N GLU A 33 -14.07 17.29 3.52
CA GLU A 33 -12.77 17.32 4.18
C GLU A 33 -11.92 16.12 3.77
N ALA A 34 -12.49 14.91 3.84
CA ALA A 34 -11.81 13.67 3.43
C ALA A 34 -11.49 13.69 1.94
N ALA A 35 -12.44 14.10 1.10
CA ALA A 35 -12.24 14.21 -0.35
C ALA A 35 -11.13 15.21 -0.69
N GLY A 36 -11.12 16.37 -0.01
CA GLY A 36 -10.07 17.39 -0.14
C GLY A 36 -8.70 16.88 0.28
N LEU A 37 -8.60 16.12 1.38
CA LEU A 37 -7.34 15.52 1.82
C LEU A 37 -6.82 14.50 0.81
N VAL A 38 -7.66 13.55 0.39
CA VAL A 38 -7.28 12.52 -0.57
C VAL A 38 -6.83 13.15 -1.88
N HIS A 39 -7.58 14.13 -2.39
CA HIS A 39 -7.24 14.83 -3.64
C HIS A 39 -5.86 15.51 -3.55
N ARG A 40 -5.61 16.32 -2.52
CA ARG A 40 -4.31 17.00 -2.33
C ARG A 40 -3.18 15.99 -2.20
N THR A 41 -3.33 14.97 -1.35
CA THR A 41 -2.26 13.99 -1.10
C THR A 41 -1.91 13.20 -2.35
N ARG A 42 -2.89 12.84 -3.20
CA ARG A 42 -2.62 12.21 -4.51
C ARG A 42 -1.76 13.07 -5.41
N HIS A 43 -2.04 14.37 -5.49
CA HIS A 43 -1.25 15.32 -6.30
C HIS A 43 0.15 15.50 -5.73
N GLU A 44 0.29 15.63 -4.41
CA GLU A 44 1.60 15.74 -3.75
C GLU A 44 2.46 14.48 -4.02
N ILE A 45 1.86 13.28 -3.99
CA ILE A 45 2.58 12.04 -4.31
C ILE A 45 2.93 11.98 -5.80
N ALA A 46 2.03 12.38 -6.69
CA ALA A 46 2.31 12.48 -8.13
C ALA A 46 3.47 13.45 -8.40
N ASP A 47 3.51 14.59 -7.72
CA ASP A 47 4.62 15.56 -7.82
C ASP A 47 5.96 14.94 -7.36
N LEU A 48 5.97 14.09 -6.33
CA LEU A 48 7.16 13.32 -5.94
C LEU A 48 7.58 12.32 -7.03
N VAL A 49 6.64 11.58 -7.62
CA VAL A 49 6.92 10.63 -8.72
C VAL A 49 7.53 11.35 -9.92
N HIS A 50 7.12 12.58 -10.19
CA HIS A 50 7.59 13.38 -11.31
C HIS A 50 8.73 14.35 -10.96
N GLY A 51 9.27 14.29 -9.73
CA GLY A 51 10.41 15.09 -9.28
C GLY A 51 10.12 16.58 -9.11
N LYS A 52 8.86 16.94 -8.86
CA LYS A 52 8.41 18.34 -8.62
C LYS A 52 8.34 18.72 -7.14
N ASP A 53 8.31 17.73 -6.26
CA ASP A 53 8.35 17.87 -4.79
C ASP A 53 9.62 17.18 -4.28
N ASN A 54 10.29 17.77 -3.29
CA ASN A 54 11.55 17.28 -2.71
C ASN A 54 11.35 16.66 -1.31
N ARG A 55 10.12 16.56 -0.80
CA ARG A 55 9.86 15.84 0.46
C ARG A 55 10.14 14.35 0.26
N LEU A 56 10.30 13.62 1.35
CA LEU A 56 10.37 12.16 1.32
C LEU A 56 8.98 11.58 1.62
N LEU A 57 8.44 10.76 0.72
CA LEU A 57 7.21 10.01 0.97
C LEU A 57 7.48 8.90 2.00
N VAL A 58 6.69 8.85 3.06
CA VAL A 58 6.80 7.80 4.08
C VAL A 58 5.46 7.07 4.20
N ILE A 59 5.43 5.84 3.68
CA ILE A 59 4.30 4.93 3.85
C ILE A 59 4.56 4.08 5.10
N ILE A 60 3.89 4.38 6.21
CA ILE A 60 4.19 3.77 7.50
C ILE A 60 2.93 3.36 8.26
N GLY A 61 2.95 2.19 8.87
CA GLY A 61 1.87 1.66 9.68
C GLY A 61 1.89 0.14 9.81
N PRO A 62 0.85 -0.45 10.41
CA PRO A 62 0.77 -1.90 10.63
C PRO A 62 0.95 -2.73 9.36
N CYS A 63 1.55 -3.91 9.50
CA CYS A 63 1.66 -4.87 8.40
C CYS A 63 0.28 -5.20 7.80
N SER A 64 -0.72 -5.37 8.68
CA SER A 64 -2.14 -5.48 8.33
C SER A 64 -3.01 -4.96 9.46
N ILE A 65 -4.20 -4.47 9.11
CA ILE A 65 -5.20 -4.04 10.08
C ILE A 65 -6.04 -5.24 10.50
N HIS A 66 -6.03 -5.58 11.79
CA HIS A 66 -6.93 -6.57 12.38
C HIS A 66 -7.76 -5.97 13.52
N ASP A 67 -7.28 -4.87 14.12
CA ASP A 67 -7.94 -4.11 15.18
C ASP A 67 -8.06 -2.64 14.75
N THR A 68 -9.29 -2.20 14.51
CA THR A 68 -9.58 -0.83 14.07
C THR A 68 -9.34 0.20 15.18
N LYS A 69 -9.47 -0.17 16.46
CA LYS A 69 -9.18 0.72 17.59
C LYS A 69 -7.69 1.00 17.69
N ALA A 70 -6.88 -0.05 17.64
CA ALA A 70 -5.42 0.09 17.64
C ALA A 70 -4.93 0.89 16.42
N ALA A 71 -5.57 0.72 15.25
CA ALA A 71 -5.27 1.50 14.05
C ALA A 71 -5.58 2.99 14.23
N LEU A 72 -6.69 3.34 14.87
CA LEU A 72 -7.05 4.73 15.16
C LEU A 72 -6.09 5.37 16.18
N GLU A 73 -5.75 4.66 17.27
CA GLU A 73 -4.75 5.15 18.22
C GLU A 73 -3.38 5.37 17.57
N TYR A 74 -2.96 4.44 16.69
CA TYR A 74 -1.74 4.60 15.90
C TYR A 74 -1.81 5.86 15.02
N ALA A 75 -2.94 6.10 14.37
CA ALA A 75 -3.14 7.28 13.52
C ALA A 75 -3.09 8.59 14.34
N GLU A 76 -3.72 8.63 15.52
CA GLU A 76 -3.67 9.80 16.42
C GLU A 76 -2.24 10.18 16.78
N ARG A 77 -1.41 9.20 17.14
CA ARG A 77 -0.01 9.41 17.44
C ARG A 77 0.77 9.84 16.18
N LEU A 78 0.51 9.20 15.04
CA LEU A 78 1.21 9.50 13.78
C LEU A 78 0.87 10.91 13.25
N LEU A 79 -0.34 11.41 13.49
CA LEU A 79 -0.75 12.77 13.12
C LEU A 79 0.13 13.86 13.74
N VAL A 80 0.57 13.66 14.99
CA VAL A 80 1.49 14.58 15.67
C VAL A 80 2.82 14.65 14.92
N LEU A 81 3.36 13.51 14.53
CA LEU A 81 4.62 13.42 13.78
C LEU A 81 4.47 13.92 12.35
N ARG A 82 3.33 13.62 11.70
CA ARG A 82 3.00 14.13 10.37
C ARG A 82 3.02 15.65 10.33
N LYS A 83 2.41 16.32 11.32
CA LYS A 83 2.42 17.78 11.44
C LYS A 83 3.82 18.32 11.76
N LYS A 84 4.55 17.62 12.65
CA LYS A 84 5.91 18.02 13.06
C LYS A 84 6.90 18.04 11.88
N TYR A 85 6.79 17.09 10.98
CA TYR A 85 7.73 16.88 9.87
C TYR A 85 7.15 17.21 8.49
N GLU A 86 6.06 17.95 8.40
CA GLU A 86 5.32 18.21 7.15
C GLU A 86 6.15 18.87 6.04
N LYS A 87 7.23 19.57 6.41
CA LYS A 87 8.14 20.23 5.46
C LYS A 87 9.15 19.27 4.84
N GLU A 88 9.51 18.22 5.56
CA GLU A 88 10.52 17.25 5.15
C GLU A 88 9.89 15.94 4.64
N LEU A 89 8.80 15.53 5.26
CA LEU A 89 8.16 14.23 5.02
C LEU A 89 6.70 14.39 4.57
N LEU A 90 6.33 13.62 3.56
CA LEU A 90 4.93 13.38 3.23
C LEU A 90 4.52 12.03 3.84
N ILE A 91 3.95 12.07 5.05
CA ILE A 91 3.57 10.85 5.78
C ILE A 91 2.16 10.42 5.40
N VAL A 92 2.03 9.16 4.97
CA VAL A 92 0.77 8.48 4.62
C VAL A 92 0.69 7.18 5.42
N MET A 93 -0.43 6.95 6.10
CA MET A 93 -0.59 5.76 6.92
C MET A 93 -0.80 4.51 6.06
N ARG A 94 -0.07 3.45 6.37
CA ARG A 94 -0.27 2.11 5.80
C ARG A 94 -1.49 1.46 6.44
N VAL A 95 -2.53 1.18 5.63
CA VAL A 95 -3.83 0.62 6.07
C VAL A 95 -4.17 -0.57 5.17
N TYR A 96 -3.54 -1.70 5.41
CA TYR A 96 -3.68 -2.89 4.58
C TYR A 96 -4.73 -3.83 5.17
N PHE A 97 -5.78 -4.10 4.40
CA PHE A 97 -6.92 -4.93 4.80
C PHE A 97 -6.87 -6.35 4.27
N GLU A 98 -6.05 -6.58 3.25
CA GLU A 98 -5.93 -7.84 2.55
C GLU A 98 -4.48 -8.32 2.59
N LYS A 99 -4.29 -9.62 2.79
CA LYS A 99 -2.96 -10.23 2.88
C LYS A 99 -2.80 -11.33 1.83
N PRO A 100 -1.87 -11.18 0.88
CA PRO A 100 -1.53 -12.26 -0.04
C PRO A 100 -0.90 -13.41 0.74
N ARG A 101 -1.46 -14.61 0.61
CA ARG A 101 -0.95 -15.82 1.29
C ARG A 101 -0.36 -16.78 0.27
N THR A 102 0.84 -17.27 0.55
CA THR A 102 1.47 -18.31 -0.26
C THR A 102 0.78 -19.66 -0.08
N THR A 103 0.29 -19.90 1.15
CA THR A 103 -0.51 -21.08 1.50
C THR A 103 -1.83 -20.62 2.13
N VAL A 104 -2.41 -21.36 3.05
CA VAL A 104 -3.60 -20.98 3.80
C VAL A 104 -3.24 -20.05 4.96
N GLY A 105 -4.20 -19.27 5.44
CA GLY A 105 -4.05 -18.37 6.58
C GLY A 105 -5.08 -17.26 6.54
N TRP A 106 -5.14 -16.44 7.60
CA TRP A 106 -6.02 -15.28 7.65
C TRP A 106 -5.72 -14.31 6.48
N LYS A 107 -6.76 -14.00 5.70
CA LYS A 107 -6.64 -13.21 4.46
C LYS A 107 -6.78 -11.71 4.68
N GLY A 108 -7.05 -11.26 5.90
CA GLY A 108 -7.22 -9.85 6.23
C GLY A 108 -8.62 -9.50 6.74
N LEU A 109 -8.75 -8.24 7.19
CA LEU A 109 -9.96 -7.71 7.82
C LEU A 109 -11.21 -7.83 6.93
N ILE A 110 -11.05 -7.60 5.62
CA ILE A 110 -12.18 -7.68 4.69
C ILE A 110 -12.72 -9.10 4.62
N ASN A 111 -11.83 -10.10 4.52
CA ASN A 111 -12.24 -11.48 4.30
C ASN A 111 -12.75 -12.17 5.57
N ASP A 112 -12.13 -11.89 6.72
CA ASP A 112 -12.45 -12.53 8.00
C ASP A 112 -12.26 -11.51 9.14
N PRO A 113 -13.24 -10.58 9.30
CA PRO A 113 -13.15 -9.47 10.25
C PRO A 113 -13.19 -9.90 11.70
N HIS A 114 -13.78 -11.06 12.00
CA HIS A 114 -13.95 -11.59 13.37
C HIS A 114 -12.82 -12.54 13.78
N LEU A 115 -11.90 -12.89 12.87
CA LEU A 115 -10.80 -13.85 13.11
C LEU A 115 -11.30 -15.25 13.53
N ASP A 116 -12.50 -15.64 13.13
CA ASP A 116 -13.18 -16.87 13.55
C ASP A 116 -13.54 -17.80 12.37
N GLY A 117 -13.16 -17.41 11.13
CA GLY A 117 -13.43 -18.19 9.93
C GLY A 117 -14.88 -18.13 9.45
N THR A 118 -15.69 -17.19 9.91
CA THR A 118 -17.07 -16.98 9.42
C THR A 118 -17.11 -16.30 8.06
N PHE A 119 -16.04 -15.59 7.68
CA PHE A 119 -15.91 -14.89 6.40
C PHE A 119 -17.05 -13.89 6.13
N ASP A 120 -17.39 -13.09 7.13
CA ASP A 120 -18.39 -12.00 6.98
C ASP A 120 -17.82 -10.82 6.18
N ILE A 121 -17.68 -11.04 4.86
CA ILE A 121 -17.04 -10.10 3.92
C ILE A 121 -17.84 -8.79 3.82
N ASN A 122 -19.18 -8.82 3.88
CA ASN A 122 -19.99 -7.61 3.85
C ASN A 122 -19.67 -6.70 5.06
N TYR A 123 -19.57 -7.29 6.23
CA TYR A 123 -19.15 -6.57 7.44
C TYR A 123 -17.70 -6.08 7.33
N GLY A 124 -16.78 -6.91 6.82
CA GLY A 124 -15.39 -6.56 6.61
C GLY A 124 -15.19 -5.35 5.68
N LEU A 125 -15.92 -5.29 4.57
CA LEU A 125 -15.89 -4.15 3.64
C LEU A 125 -16.43 -2.87 4.30
N ARG A 126 -17.51 -2.98 5.06
CA ARG A 126 -18.07 -1.87 5.83
C ARG A 126 -17.07 -1.33 6.86
N GLN A 127 -16.41 -2.22 7.60
CA GLN A 127 -15.38 -1.87 8.58
C GLN A 127 -14.17 -1.17 7.92
N ALA A 128 -13.70 -1.70 6.79
CA ALA A 128 -12.59 -1.11 6.04
C ALA A 128 -12.91 0.31 5.58
N ARG A 129 -14.10 0.53 4.96
CA ARG A 129 -14.53 1.85 4.53
C ARG A 129 -14.73 2.82 5.70
N SER A 130 -15.35 2.36 6.81
CA SER A 130 -15.56 3.17 8.00
C SER A 130 -14.25 3.65 8.61
N LEU A 131 -13.25 2.76 8.72
CA LEU A 131 -11.91 3.12 9.21
C LEU A 131 -11.24 4.15 8.32
N LEU A 132 -11.24 3.93 6.99
CA LEU A 132 -10.63 4.86 6.03
C LEU A 132 -11.29 6.24 6.08
N LEU A 133 -12.62 6.29 6.19
CA LEU A 133 -13.35 7.54 6.31
C LEU A 133 -12.97 8.29 7.59
N THR A 134 -12.89 7.58 8.72
CA THR A 134 -12.47 8.17 10.01
C THR A 134 -11.04 8.70 9.91
N LEU A 135 -10.09 7.94 9.36
CA LEU A 135 -8.70 8.36 9.19
C LEU A 135 -8.59 9.63 8.35
N ASN A 136 -9.27 9.68 7.19
CA ASN A 136 -9.23 10.86 6.33
C ASN A 136 -9.88 12.08 7.00
N ASN A 137 -11.00 11.91 7.73
CA ASN A 137 -11.64 12.99 8.47
C ASN A 137 -10.75 13.53 9.63
N MET A 138 -9.89 12.68 10.20
CA MET A 138 -8.88 13.10 11.19
C MET A 138 -7.71 13.89 10.54
N GLY A 139 -7.59 13.87 9.22
CA GLY A 139 -6.47 14.46 8.49
C GLY A 139 -5.30 13.48 8.25
N MET A 140 -5.50 12.16 8.44
CA MET A 140 -4.52 11.12 8.15
C MET A 140 -4.80 10.46 6.79
N PRO A 141 -4.02 10.78 5.74
CA PRO A 141 -4.16 10.11 4.46
C PRO A 141 -3.77 8.65 4.57
N ALA A 142 -4.49 7.80 3.83
CA ALA A 142 -4.35 6.35 3.90
C ALA A 142 -3.82 5.75 2.60
N SER A 143 -3.06 4.68 2.76
CA SER A 143 -2.56 3.82 1.67
C SER A 143 -2.98 2.38 1.88
N THR A 144 -3.11 1.61 0.78
CA THR A 144 -3.43 0.19 0.86
C THR A 144 -2.70 -0.63 -0.21
N GLU A 145 -2.68 -1.95 -0.06
CA GLU A 145 -2.34 -2.88 -1.15
C GLU A 145 -3.63 -3.34 -1.84
N PHE A 146 -3.70 -3.20 -3.14
CA PHE A 146 -4.81 -3.71 -3.93
C PHE A 146 -4.52 -5.16 -4.32
N LEU A 147 -5.23 -6.09 -3.70
CA LEU A 147 -5.09 -7.52 -3.92
C LEU A 147 -6.27 -8.09 -4.70
N ASP A 148 -7.50 -7.83 -4.26
CA ASP A 148 -8.72 -8.23 -4.95
C ASP A 148 -9.11 -7.22 -6.03
N MET A 149 -9.78 -7.71 -7.11
CA MET A 149 -10.15 -6.89 -8.26
C MET A 149 -11.44 -6.08 -8.06
N ILE A 150 -12.26 -6.45 -7.06
CA ILE A 150 -13.57 -5.85 -6.80
C ILE A 150 -13.52 -4.90 -5.60
N THR A 151 -12.73 -5.21 -4.58
CA THR A 151 -12.65 -4.42 -3.34
C THR A 151 -12.33 -2.95 -3.56
N PRO A 152 -11.54 -2.53 -4.60
CA PRO A 152 -11.31 -1.11 -4.88
C PRO A 152 -12.60 -0.32 -5.14
N GLN A 153 -13.66 -0.95 -5.67
CA GLN A 153 -14.93 -0.27 -5.91
C GLN A 153 -15.62 0.20 -4.63
N TYR A 154 -15.26 -0.37 -3.47
CA TYR A 154 -15.86 -0.07 -2.17
C TYR A 154 -15.15 1.06 -1.41
N TYR A 155 -13.84 1.28 -1.66
CA TYR A 155 -13.07 2.20 -0.82
C TYR A 155 -11.92 2.95 -1.53
N ALA A 156 -11.70 2.74 -2.83
CA ALA A 156 -10.57 3.41 -3.50
C ALA A 156 -10.72 4.95 -3.54
N ASP A 157 -11.93 5.49 -3.40
CA ASP A 157 -12.18 6.92 -3.25
C ASP A 157 -11.55 7.53 -1.97
N LEU A 158 -11.22 6.70 -0.97
CA LEU A 158 -10.60 7.08 0.30
C LEU A 158 -9.09 6.79 0.37
N ILE A 159 -8.48 6.30 -0.71
CA ILE A 159 -7.07 5.92 -0.77
C ILE A 159 -6.25 6.99 -1.48
N SER A 160 -5.17 7.43 -0.83
CA SER A 160 -4.23 8.42 -1.38
C SER A 160 -3.07 7.78 -2.15
N TRP A 161 -2.68 6.56 -1.82
CA TRP A 161 -1.62 5.80 -2.49
C TRP A 161 -1.89 4.29 -2.43
N GLY A 162 -1.59 3.59 -3.51
CA GLY A 162 -1.79 2.15 -3.61
C GLY A 162 -0.52 1.37 -3.89
N ALA A 163 -0.45 0.12 -3.43
CA ALA A 163 0.61 -0.82 -3.78
C ALA A 163 0.08 -2.00 -4.59
N ILE A 164 0.91 -2.51 -5.51
CA ILE A 164 0.79 -3.86 -6.07
C ILE A 164 1.94 -4.69 -5.48
N GLY A 165 1.59 -5.77 -4.79
CA GLY A 165 2.53 -6.61 -4.06
C GLY A 165 3.44 -7.44 -4.97
N ALA A 166 4.56 -7.93 -4.43
CA ALA A 166 5.55 -8.70 -5.17
C ALA A 166 5.00 -9.99 -5.82
N ARG A 167 3.93 -10.58 -5.25
CA ARG A 167 3.27 -11.79 -5.80
C ARG A 167 2.28 -11.48 -6.92
N THR A 168 1.88 -10.23 -7.08
CA THR A 168 0.85 -9.79 -8.02
C THR A 168 1.38 -8.84 -9.10
N THR A 169 2.61 -8.36 -8.99
CA THR A 169 3.24 -7.47 -9.99
C THR A 169 3.32 -8.10 -11.39
N GLU A 170 3.46 -9.42 -11.51
CA GLU A 170 3.43 -10.12 -12.80
C GLU A 170 2.02 -10.33 -13.35
N SER A 171 0.98 -10.19 -12.51
CA SER A 171 -0.39 -10.46 -12.90
C SER A 171 -0.92 -9.39 -13.84
N GLN A 172 -1.39 -9.81 -15.03
CA GLN A 172 -2.01 -8.91 -16.01
C GLN A 172 -3.18 -8.14 -15.41
N VAL A 173 -4.09 -8.80 -14.69
CA VAL A 173 -5.29 -8.16 -14.14
C VAL A 173 -4.95 -7.08 -13.11
N HIS A 174 -3.84 -7.22 -12.35
CA HIS A 174 -3.39 -6.18 -11.41
C HIS A 174 -2.77 -4.98 -12.11
N ARG A 175 -2.09 -5.19 -13.24
CA ARG A 175 -1.56 -4.10 -14.10
C ARG A 175 -2.71 -3.32 -14.75
N GLU A 176 -3.73 -4.03 -15.23
CA GLU A 176 -4.97 -3.45 -15.78
C GLU A 176 -5.72 -2.68 -14.70
N LEU A 177 -5.88 -3.24 -13.50
CA LEU A 177 -6.49 -2.54 -12.35
C LEU A 177 -5.73 -1.24 -12.07
N ALA A 178 -4.40 -1.29 -11.94
CA ALA A 178 -3.58 -0.13 -11.63
C ALA A 178 -3.72 0.99 -12.67
N SER A 179 -3.94 0.65 -13.95
CA SER A 179 -4.16 1.63 -15.02
C SER A 179 -5.42 2.49 -14.84
N GLY A 180 -6.36 2.03 -14.01
CA GLY A 180 -7.62 2.71 -13.73
C GLY A 180 -7.75 3.29 -12.32
N LEU A 181 -6.77 3.04 -11.44
CA LEU A 181 -6.78 3.60 -10.09
C LEU A 181 -6.53 5.10 -10.12
N SER A 182 -7.30 5.85 -9.33
CA SER A 182 -7.22 7.32 -9.25
C SER A 182 -6.12 7.81 -8.30
N CYS A 183 -5.26 6.94 -7.82
CA CYS A 183 -4.13 7.26 -6.94
C CYS A 183 -2.81 6.82 -7.57
N PRO A 184 -1.67 7.42 -7.18
CA PRO A 184 -0.35 6.88 -7.50
C PRO A 184 -0.19 5.45 -7.00
N VAL A 185 0.53 4.61 -7.76
CA VAL A 185 0.69 3.18 -7.48
C VAL A 185 2.15 2.76 -7.48
N GLY A 186 2.59 2.13 -6.39
CA GLY A 186 3.90 1.51 -6.29
C GLY A 186 3.85 0.01 -6.63
N PHE A 187 4.70 -0.43 -7.56
CA PHE A 187 4.88 -1.83 -7.92
C PHE A 187 6.12 -2.41 -7.25
N LYS A 188 5.95 -3.42 -6.41
CA LYS A 188 7.08 -4.13 -5.80
C LYS A 188 7.82 -4.99 -6.83
N ASN A 189 9.16 -5.01 -6.79
CA ASN A 189 9.92 -6.02 -7.50
C ASN A 189 9.54 -7.44 -7.06
N GLY A 190 9.81 -8.44 -7.88
CA GLY A 190 9.48 -9.84 -7.59
C GLY A 190 10.09 -10.36 -6.30
N THR A 191 9.52 -11.45 -5.78
CA THR A 191 10.00 -12.08 -4.53
C THR A 191 11.42 -12.63 -4.64
N ASP A 192 11.89 -12.90 -5.85
CA ASP A 192 13.26 -13.30 -6.20
C ASP A 192 14.24 -12.14 -6.35
N GLY A 193 13.74 -10.90 -6.34
CA GLY A 193 14.51 -9.67 -6.57
C GLY A 193 14.42 -9.11 -7.99
N ASN A 194 13.67 -9.76 -8.89
CA ASN A 194 13.56 -9.34 -10.29
C ASN A 194 12.87 -7.96 -10.40
N LEU A 195 13.64 -6.97 -10.85
CA LEU A 195 13.18 -5.59 -11.03
C LEU A 195 12.43 -5.40 -12.35
N LYS A 196 12.82 -6.14 -13.39
CA LYS A 196 12.24 -6.00 -14.74
C LYS A 196 10.72 -6.17 -14.71
N ILE A 197 10.19 -7.10 -13.91
CA ILE A 197 8.74 -7.31 -13.84
C ILE A 197 7.98 -6.08 -13.31
N ALA A 198 8.59 -5.30 -12.40
CA ALA A 198 7.99 -4.06 -11.91
C ALA A 198 8.07 -2.95 -12.96
N ILE A 199 9.19 -2.84 -13.68
CA ILE A 199 9.34 -1.90 -14.80
C ILE A 199 8.31 -2.20 -15.89
N ASP A 200 8.18 -3.47 -16.31
CA ASP A 200 7.17 -3.88 -17.29
C ASP A 200 5.75 -3.62 -16.81
N ALA A 201 5.49 -3.79 -15.49
CA ALA A 201 4.19 -3.52 -14.90
C ALA A 201 3.82 -2.03 -14.94
N ILE A 202 4.76 -1.14 -14.63
CA ILE A 202 4.58 0.32 -14.74
C ILE A 202 4.30 0.70 -16.20
N GLY A 203 5.11 0.17 -17.14
CA GLY A 203 4.91 0.39 -18.56
C GLY A 203 3.51 -0.04 -19.01
N ALA A 204 3.04 -1.22 -18.58
CA ALA A 204 1.67 -1.67 -18.88
C ALA A 204 0.61 -0.76 -18.24
N ALA A 205 0.72 -0.47 -16.94
CA ALA A 205 -0.26 0.32 -16.19
C ALA A 205 -0.37 1.79 -16.68
N SER A 206 0.65 2.33 -17.33
CA SER A 206 0.61 3.67 -17.90
C SER A 206 -0.20 3.79 -19.19
N HIS A 207 -0.65 2.66 -19.77
CA HIS A 207 -1.46 2.62 -20.99
C HIS A 207 -2.93 2.33 -20.70
N PRO A 208 -3.84 2.69 -21.62
CA PRO A 208 -5.27 2.31 -21.54
C PRO A 208 -5.48 0.80 -21.65
N HIS A 209 -6.44 0.28 -20.86
CA HIS A 209 -6.83 -1.12 -20.87
C HIS A 209 -8.35 -1.31 -20.90
N HIS A 210 -8.78 -2.49 -21.34
CA HIS A 210 -10.16 -2.97 -21.26
C HIS A 210 -10.17 -4.27 -20.48
N PHE A 211 -10.92 -4.35 -19.38
CA PHE A 211 -10.99 -5.54 -18.56
C PHE A 211 -12.37 -5.70 -17.86
N LEU A 212 -12.59 -6.88 -17.29
CA LEU A 212 -13.83 -7.21 -16.62
C LEU A 212 -13.76 -6.77 -15.15
N SER A 213 -14.79 -6.05 -14.68
CA SER A 213 -14.94 -5.64 -13.29
C SER A 213 -16.43 -5.48 -12.98
N VAL A 214 -16.74 -4.74 -11.90
CA VAL A 214 -18.11 -4.42 -11.51
C VAL A 214 -18.32 -2.91 -11.45
N THR A 215 -19.55 -2.48 -11.73
CA THR A 215 -19.98 -1.08 -11.51
C THR A 215 -20.22 -0.81 -10.03
N LYS A 216 -20.40 0.47 -9.65
CA LYS A 216 -20.84 0.82 -8.30
C LYS A 216 -22.17 0.20 -7.90
N ALA A 217 -23.04 -0.09 -8.86
CA ALA A 217 -24.30 -0.81 -8.64
C ALA A 217 -24.14 -2.35 -8.51
N GLY A 218 -22.91 -2.88 -8.60
CA GLY A 218 -22.62 -4.31 -8.44
C GLY A 218 -22.82 -5.14 -9.72
N HIS A 219 -23.09 -4.51 -10.85
CA HIS A 219 -23.27 -5.23 -12.11
C HIS A 219 -21.92 -5.50 -12.78
N SER A 220 -21.77 -6.71 -13.34
CA SER A 220 -20.62 -7.04 -14.20
C SER A 220 -20.49 -6.03 -15.34
N ALA A 221 -19.27 -5.57 -15.60
CA ALA A 221 -19.00 -4.52 -16.57
C ALA A 221 -17.69 -4.73 -17.30
N ILE A 222 -17.59 -4.16 -18.50
CA ILE A 222 -16.32 -3.91 -19.20
C ILE A 222 -15.87 -2.52 -18.79
N VAL A 223 -14.69 -2.44 -18.16
CA VAL A 223 -14.07 -1.18 -17.77
C VAL A 223 -13.04 -0.79 -18.83
N HIS A 224 -13.07 0.47 -19.25
CA HIS A 224 -12.05 1.09 -20.08
C HIS A 224 -11.31 2.15 -19.27
N THR A 225 -9.98 2.03 -19.18
CA THR A 225 -9.11 2.94 -18.41
C THR A 225 -8.33 3.87 -19.33
N GLY A 226 -7.84 4.97 -18.76
CA GLY A 226 -7.00 5.94 -19.48
C GLY A 226 -5.49 5.69 -19.34
N GLY A 227 -5.08 4.76 -18.49
CA GLY A 227 -3.70 4.61 -18.05
C GLY A 227 -3.40 5.47 -16.80
N ASN A 228 -2.45 5.01 -15.98
CA ASN A 228 -2.01 5.69 -14.76
C ASN A 228 -0.53 6.10 -14.89
N PRO A 229 -0.23 7.38 -15.13
CA PRO A 229 1.14 7.87 -15.29
C PRO A 229 1.91 7.98 -13.96
N ASP A 230 1.23 7.86 -12.82
CA ASP A 230 1.78 8.11 -11.49
C ASP A 230 2.23 6.78 -10.81
N CYS A 231 2.76 5.87 -11.63
CA CYS A 231 3.27 4.59 -11.14
C CYS A 231 4.79 4.64 -10.91
N HIS A 232 5.27 3.92 -9.88
CA HIS A 232 6.69 3.87 -9.54
C HIS A 232 7.11 2.49 -9.03
N VAL A 233 8.42 2.24 -8.94
CA VAL A 233 9.00 1.00 -8.38
C VAL A 233 9.11 1.08 -6.86
N ILE A 234 8.93 -0.07 -6.21
CA ILE A 234 9.28 -0.30 -4.80
C ILE A 234 10.35 -1.40 -4.74
N LEU A 235 11.54 -1.05 -4.24
CA LEU A 235 12.61 -2.03 -3.96
C LEU A 235 12.32 -2.70 -2.61
N ARG A 236 11.99 -3.99 -2.63
CA ARG A 236 11.63 -4.76 -1.43
C ARG A 236 12.60 -5.89 -1.08
N GLY A 237 13.74 -5.95 -1.81
CA GLY A 237 14.68 -7.06 -1.74
C GLY A 237 14.22 -8.30 -2.50
N GLY A 238 15.02 -9.32 -2.47
CA GLY A 238 14.79 -10.62 -3.07
C GLY A 238 15.48 -11.73 -2.29
N LYS A 239 16.39 -12.46 -2.93
CA LYS A 239 17.31 -13.36 -2.24
C LYS A 239 18.23 -12.58 -1.30
N GLU A 240 18.64 -11.39 -1.74
CA GLU A 240 19.43 -10.43 -0.97
C GLU A 240 18.71 -9.08 -0.90
N PRO A 241 19.05 -8.22 0.08
CA PRO A 241 18.59 -6.84 0.12
C PRO A 241 18.97 -6.07 -1.15
N ASN A 242 18.16 -5.05 -1.53
CA ASN A 242 18.39 -4.26 -2.75
C ASN A 242 18.22 -2.76 -2.54
N TYR A 243 18.60 -2.25 -1.36
CA TYR A 243 18.48 -0.83 -0.99
C TYR A 243 19.80 -0.04 -1.02
N SER A 244 20.96 -0.70 -1.22
CA SER A 244 22.24 0.01 -1.25
C SER A 244 22.33 1.03 -2.39
N THR A 245 23.26 1.96 -2.30
CA THR A 245 23.51 2.98 -3.33
C THR A 245 23.66 2.38 -4.73
N GLU A 246 24.35 1.25 -4.86
CA GLU A 246 24.52 0.57 -6.16
C GLU A 246 23.20 0.04 -6.71
N HIS A 247 22.37 -0.54 -5.85
CA HIS A 247 21.06 -1.06 -6.24
C HIS A 247 20.10 0.08 -6.65
N VAL A 248 20.09 1.18 -5.90
CA VAL A 248 19.27 2.37 -6.20
C VAL A 248 19.68 2.96 -7.54
N LYS A 249 20.98 3.19 -7.76
CA LYS A 249 21.50 3.70 -9.04
C LYS A 249 21.19 2.78 -10.22
N SER A 250 21.44 1.47 -10.06
CA SER A 250 21.12 0.49 -11.09
C SER A 250 19.63 0.45 -11.43
N ALA A 251 18.75 0.57 -10.41
CA ALA A 251 17.31 0.62 -10.62
C ALA A 251 16.89 1.90 -11.37
N ALA A 252 17.43 3.05 -10.99
CA ALA A 252 17.18 4.33 -11.65
C ALA A 252 17.63 4.31 -13.13
N GLU A 253 18.80 3.76 -13.42
CA GLU A 253 19.30 3.60 -14.80
C GLU A 253 18.39 2.71 -15.64
N GLN A 254 17.88 1.60 -15.08
CA GLN A 254 16.95 0.71 -15.78
C GLN A 254 15.60 1.41 -16.06
N LEU A 255 15.09 2.22 -15.12
CA LEU A 255 13.88 3.02 -15.29
C LEU A 255 14.07 4.07 -16.41
N ILE A 256 15.18 4.82 -16.40
CA ILE A 256 15.52 5.81 -17.44
C ILE A 256 15.58 5.12 -18.81
N LYS A 257 16.25 3.97 -18.90
CA LYS A 257 16.35 3.18 -20.14
C LYS A 257 14.99 2.73 -20.67
N ALA A 258 14.04 2.51 -19.79
CA ALA A 258 12.65 2.17 -20.12
C ALA A 258 11.78 3.41 -20.42
N GLY A 259 12.31 4.63 -20.37
CA GLY A 259 11.56 5.89 -20.56
C GLY A 259 10.66 6.25 -19.39
N LEU A 260 10.93 5.73 -18.19
CA LEU A 260 10.17 5.96 -16.97
C LEU A 260 10.89 6.94 -16.03
N SER A 261 10.17 7.52 -15.09
CA SER A 261 10.76 8.32 -14.00
C SER A 261 11.74 7.47 -13.18
N PRO A 262 12.95 7.97 -12.86
CA PRO A 262 13.92 7.25 -12.05
C PRO A 262 13.55 7.22 -10.56
N LYS A 263 12.50 7.94 -10.15
CA LYS A 263 12.05 8.01 -8.77
C LYS A 263 11.52 6.65 -8.30
N LEU A 264 12.01 6.19 -7.15
CA LEU A 264 11.68 4.90 -6.57
C LEU A 264 11.48 4.97 -5.06
N MET A 265 10.85 3.95 -4.52
CA MET A 265 10.66 3.77 -3.08
C MET A 265 11.49 2.59 -2.58
N VAL A 266 12.04 2.71 -1.36
CA VAL A 266 12.69 1.61 -0.65
C VAL A 266 11.76 1.08 0.43
N ASP A 267 11.44 -0.20 0.37
CA ASP A 267 10.73 -0.91 1.43
C ASP A 267 11.73 -1.36 2.50
N CYS A 268 11.68 -0.77 3.68
CA CYS A 268 12.58 -1.07 4.80
C CYS A 268 12.33 -2.47 5.41
N SER A 269 11.15 -3.03 5.18
CA SER A 269 10.72 -4.33 5.67
C SER A 269 11.09 -5.48 4.69
N HIS A 270 10.40 -6.61 4.78
CA HIS A 270 10.47 -7.76 3.89
C HIS A 270 11.89 -8.33 3.72
N ALA A 271 12.37 -8.52 2.48
CA ALA A 271 13.69 -9.08 2.26
C ALA A 271 14.83 -8.08 2.51
N ASN A 272 14.56 -6.78 2.44
CA ASN A 272 15.54 -5.76 2.78
C ASN A 272 15.96 -5.82 4.26
N SER A 273 15.02 -6.11 5.16
CA SER A 273 15.31 -6.38 6.57
C SER A 273 15.62 -7.87 6.87
N ARG A 274 15.73 -8.72 5.85
CA ARG A 274 15.84 -10.20 5.99
C ARG A 274 14.73 -10.78 6.88
N LYS A 275 13.52 -10.15 6.87
CA LYS A 275 12.35 -10.49 7.69
C LYS A 275 12.55 -10.34 9.21
N ASP A 276 13.61 -9.67 9.64
CA ASP A 276 13.77 -9.22 11.03
C ASP A 276 13.35 -7.75 11.11
N TYR A 277 12.25 -7.47 11.82
CA TYR A 277 11.68 -6.13 11.91
C TYR A 277 12.65 -5.10 12.52
N ARG A 278 13.58 -5.51 13.40
CA ARG A 278 14.58 -4.64 14.01
C ARG A 278 15.53 -4.04 12.98
N ARG A 279 15.80 -4.78 11.92
CA ARG A 279 16.67 -4.36 10.84
C ARG A 279 16.06 -3.32 9.90
N GLN A 280 14.76 -3.01 10.04
CA GLN A 280 14.17 -1.88 9.33
C GLN A 280 14.86 -0.56 9.66
N MET A 281 15.35 -0.39 10.91
CA MET A 281 16.14 0.79 11.30
C MET A 281 17.51 0.83 10.58
N GLU A 282 18.19 -0.31 10.39
CA GLU A 282 19.44 -0.37 9.63
C GLU A 282 19.21 0.08 8.18
N VAL A 283 18.12 -0.37 7.55
CA VAL A 283 17.75 0.06 6.18
C VAL A 283 17.45 1.55 6.14
N ALA A 284 16.69 2.07 7.10
CA ALA A 284 16.38 3.49 7.18
C ALA A 284 17.64 4.36 7.41
N GLN A 285 18.61 3.88 8.18
CA GLN A 285 19.89 4.56 8.38
C GLN A 285 20.72 4.62 7.09
N ASP A 286 20.76 3.55 6.32
CA ASP A 286 21.44 3.52 5.02
C ASP A 286 20.76 4.49 4.04
N VAL A 287 19.40 4.43 3.92
CA VAL A 287 18.65 5.39 3.11
C VAL A 287 18.91 6.83 3.55
N ALA A 288 18.92 7.10 4.85
CA ALA A 288 19.22 8.45 5.38
C ALA A 288 20.60 8.92 4.96
N ALA A 289 21.62 8.05 5.04
CA ALA A 289 22.98 8.37 4.60
C ALA A 289 23.02 8.63 3.07
N GLN A 290 22.30 7.87 2.26
CA GLN A 290 22.19 8.11 0.82
C GLN A 290 21.55 9.48 0.52
N LEU A 291 20.46 9.84 1.21
CA LEU A 291 19.81 11.15 1.08
C LEU A 291 20.78 12.29 1.46
N GLU A 292 21.48 12.16 2.59
CA GLU A 292 22.49 13.15 3.04
C GLU A 292 23.64 13.33 2.04
N ASN A 293 23.96 12.30 1.26
CA ASN A 293 24.95 12.32 0.18
C ASN A 293 24.37 12.75 -1.18
N GLY A 294 23.13 13.27 -1.21
CA GLY A 294 22.50 13.83 -2.40
C GLY A 294 21.81 12.82 -3.32
N GLU A 295 21.47 11.60 -2.85
CA GLU A 295 20.69 10.67 -3.64
C GLU A 295 19.26 11.20 -3.84
N ASP A 296 18.92 11.52 -5.08
CA ASP A 296 17.65 12.15 -5.45
C ASP A 296 16.60 11.17 -6.01
N ASN A 297 17.01 9.97 -6.39
CA ASN A 297 16.08 8.98 -6.96
C ASN A 297 15.23 8.31 -5.89
N ILE A 298 15.66 8.29 -4.62
CA ILE A 298 14.82 7.81 -3.52
C ILE A 298 13.77 8.87 -3.20
N MET A 299 12.54 8.67 -3.69
CA MET A 299 11.42 9.56 -3.40
C MET A 299 10.64 9.15 -2.15
N GLY A 300 10.85 7.94 -1.63
CA GLY A 300 10.11 7.49 -0.45
C GLY A 300 10.60 6.19 0.15
N VAL A 301 10.05 5.89 1.32
CA VAL A 301 10.26 4.65 2.05
C VAL A 301 8.94 4.02 2.49
N MET A 302 8.93 2.69 2.66
CA MET A 302 7.82 1.94 3.25
C MET A 302 8.31 1.25 4.52
N VAL A 303 7.51 1.33 5.61
CA VAL A 303 7.87 0.82 6.93
C VAL A 303 6.69 0.06 7.54
N GLU A 304 6.95 -1.11 8.11
CA GLU A 304 5.99 -1.86 8.91
C GLU A 304 6.18 -1.54 10.39
N SER A 305 5.24 -0.79 10.95
CA SER A 305 5.25 -0.22 12.30
C SER A 305 3.91 -0.41 12.98
N HIS A 306 3.90 -0.65 14.30
CA HIS A 306 2.68 -0.69 15.10
C HIS A 306 2.93 -0.10 16.50
N LEU A 307 1.91 -0.04 17.36
CA LEU A 307 2.03 0.47 18.73
C LEU A 307 3.02 -0.34 19.55
N VAL A 308 3.00 -1.67 19.41
CA VAL A 308 3.88 -2.63 20.08
C VAL A 308 4.70 -3.39 19.03
N GLU A 309 5.99 -3.54 19.29
CA GLU A 309 6.91 -4.23 18.39
C GLU A 309 6.66 -5.74 18.30
N GLY A 310 7.13 -6.35 17.20
CA GLY A 310 7.07 -7.78 16.98
C GLY A 310 5.76 -8.25 16.36
N ARG A 311 5.44 -9.52 16.59
CA ARG A 311 4.22 -10.18 16.12
C ARG A 311 3.73 -11.20 17.13
N GLN A 312 2.47 -11.56 16.99
CA GLN A 312 1.80 -12.61 17.75
C GLN A 312 0.98 -13.51 16.81
N ASP A 313 0.67 -14.72 17.22
CA ASP A 313 -0.16 -15.63 16.41
C ASP A 313 -1.66 -15.45 16.69
N LYS A 314 -2.00 -14.99 17.90
CA LYS A 314 -3.36 -14.64 18.32
C LYS A 314 -3.38 -13.21 18.86
N PRO A 315 -4.48 -12.45 18.73
CA PRO A 315 -4.57 -11.04 19.13
C PRO A 315 -4.70 -10.88 20.66
N GLU A 316 -3.69 -11.27 21.42
CA GLU A 316 -3.65 -11.22 22.89
C GLU A 316 -3.03 -9.90 23.39
N VAL A 317 -2.06 -9.33 22.63
CA VAL A 317 -1.41 -8.06 22.95
C VAL A 317 -1.99 -6.96 22.08
N TYR A 318 -2.62 -5.99 22.72
CA TYR A 318 -3.19 -4.83 22.04
C TYR A 318 -2.11 -4.05 21.27
N GLY A 319 -2.39 -3.70 20.02
CA GLY A 319 -1.48 -2.92 19.20
C GLY A 319 -0.24 -3.68 18.69
N GLN A 320 -0.22 -5.02 18.76
CA GLN A 320 0.83 -5.85 18.16
C GLN A 320 0.31 -6.59 16.93
N SER A 321 1.13 -6.71 15.90
CA SER A 321 0.78 -7.34 14.61
C SER A 321 0.46 -8.83 14.77
N ILE A 322 -0.55 -9.33 14.02
CA ILE A 322 -0.86 -10.76 13.89
C ILE A 322 -0.37 -11.35 12.54
N THR A 323 0.33 -10.55 11.76
CA THR A 323 0.91 -10.98 10.47
C THR A 323 2.44 -10.85 10.52
N ASP A 324 3.08 -10.00 9.73
CA ASP A 324 4.52 -9.83 9.81
C ASP A 324 4.90 -8.91 10.99
N ALA A 325 6.07 -9.14 11.58
CA ALA A 325 6.54 -8.38 12.73
C ALA A 325 6.84 -6.93 12.35
N CYS A 326 6.40 -5.99 13.18
CA CYS A 326 6.54 -4.54 13.01
C CYS A 326 7.54 -3.96 14.01
N ILE A 327 8.13 -2.80 13.71
CA ILE A 327 8.80 -1.98 14.73
C ILE A 327 7.75 -1.38 15.66
N GLY A 328 8.14 -1.06 16.90
CA GLY A 328 7.30 -0.42 17.89
C GLY A 328 7.22 1.10 17.73
N TRP A 329 6.44 1.75 18.60
CA TRP A 329 6.20 3.18 18.51
C TRP A 329 7.46 4.02 18.73
N ASP A 330 8.26 3.71 19.74
CA ASP A 330 9.48 4.48 20.06
C ASP A 330 10.47 4.45 18.88
N THR A 331 10.70 3.28 18.28
CA THR A 331 11.53 3.13 17.07
C THR A 331 10.93 3.88 15.87
N THR A 332 9.61 3.99 15.79
CA THR A 332 8.92 4.76 14.74
C THR A 332 9.24 6.25 14.86
N GLU A 333 9.17 6.81 16.08
CA GLU A 333 9.53 8.21 16.32
C GLU A 333 10.99 8.50 15.97
N GLU A 334 11.91 7.62 16.38
CA GLU A 334 13.34 7.73 16.06
C GLU A 334 13.59 7.67 14.54
N MET A 335 12.96 6.74 13.84
CA MET A 335 13.11 6.59 12.39
C MET A 335 12.58 7.80 11.62
N LEU A 336 11.41 8.33 11.99
CA LEU A 336 10.86 9.51 11.34
C LEU A 336 11.72 10.76 11.60
N ALA A 337 12.27 10.91 12.80
CA ALA A 337 13.20 11.98 13.13
C ALA A 337 14.49 11.90 12.29
N LEU A 338 15.07 10.71 12.15
CA LEU A 338 16.25 10.43 11.31
C LEU A 338 16.00 10.80 9.85
N LEU A 339 14.89 10.28 9.26
CA LEU A 339 14.56 10.52 7.86
C LEU A 339 14.26 12.00 7.58
N ALA A 340 13.58 12.70 8.50
CA ALA A 340 13.33 14.13 8.36
C ALA A 340 14.62 14.94 8.40
N ALA A 341 15.56 14.60 9.30
CA ALA A 341 16.86 15.26 9.38
C ALA A 341 17.69 15.04 8.11
N ALA A 342 17.71 13.82 7.59
CA ALA A 342 18.42 13.47 6.36
C ALA A 342 17.82 14.20 5.14
N ASN A 343 16.50 14.23 5.02
CA ASN A 343 15.84 14.92 3.89
C ASN A 343 16.06 16.45 3.94
N ARG A 344 16.10 17.03 5.14
CA ARG A 344 16.44 18.46 5.31
C ARG A 344 17.84 18.78 4.79
N LYS A 345 18.82 17.89 5.01
CA LYS A 345 20.19 18.06 4.48
C LYS A 345 20.20 17.90 2.96
N ARG A 346 19.46 16.92 2.42
CA ARG A 346 19.35 16.70 0.96
C ARG A 346 18.91 17.92 0.20
N VAL A 347 17.91 18.67 0.72
CA VAL A 347 17.31 19.84 0.06
C VAL A 347 17.92 21.16 0.51
N ALA A 348 18.93 21.14 1.40
CA ALA A 348 19.66 22.34 1.76
C ALA A 348 20.48 22.84 0.56
N PRO A 349 20.48 24.18 0.30
CA PRO A 349 21.20 24.77 -0.83
C PRO A 349 22.72 24.62 -0.73
#